data_29862e0f0341b3a68766f2e52b621900
#
_entry.id   29862e0f0341b3a68766f2e52b621900
#
_cell.length_a   1.000
_cell.length_b   1.000
_cell.length_c   1.000
_cell.angle_alpha   90.00
_cell.angle_beta   90.00
_cell.angle_gamma   90.00
#
_symmetry.space_group_name_H-M   'P 1'
#
loop_
_entity.id
_entity.type
_entity.pdbx_description
1 polymer ?
#
loop_
_entity_poly.entity_id
_entity_poly.type
_entity_poly.pdbx_seq_one_letter_code
_entity_poly.pdbx_strand_id
1 'polypeptide(L)'
;TMTNHTYKKIELVGTSPDSIENAVQNALQMAGESIRNIRWVEVHEIRGQVVDAKVDHWQVGVKLGFTLEASDAPETLEEKYEREKAEKEGTRATSSEV
;
A
#
# COMPACT_ATOMS: atom_id res chain seq x y z
N THR A 1 -18.87 -21.12 -8.22
CA THR A 1 -19.15 -20.92 -6.98
C THR A 1 -18.83 -19.60 -6.45
N MET A 2 -19.47 -19.34 -5.48
CA MET A 2 -19.26 -18.09 -4.86
C MET A 2 -17.89 -18.04 -4.25
N THR A 3 -17.17 -17.08 -4.63
CA THR A 3 -15.85 -16.91 -4.07
C THR A 3 -15.91 -15.85 -3.02
N ASN A 4 -15.48 -16.17 -1.84
CA ASN A 4 -15.37 -15.20 -0.79
C ASN A 4 -14.03 -14.54 -0.91
N HIS A 5 -14.06 -13.29 -1.32
CA HIS A 5 -12.83 -12.54 -1.43
C HIS A 5 -12.35 -12.08 -0.08
N THR A 6 -11.07 -12.12 0.11
CA THR A 6 -10.45 -11.55 1.29
C THR A 6 -9.74 -10.27 0.88
N TYR A 7 -9.94 -9.24 1.65
CA TYR A 7 -9.35 -7.94 1.37
C TYR A 7 -8.35 -7.57 2.44
N LYS A 8 -7.35 -6.86 2.04
CA LYS A 8 -6.40 -6.29 2.99
C LYS A 8 -6.42 -4.79 2.84
N LYS A 9 -6.24 -4.09 3.93
CA LYS A 9 -6.25 -2.63 3.91
C LYS A 9 -4.92 -2.12 4.42
N ILE A 10 -4.42 -1.09 3.76
CA ILE A 10 -3.22 -0.40 4.23
C ILE A 10 -3.53 1.08 4.30
N GLU A 11 -2.75 1.78 5.08
CA GLU A 11 -2.98 3.19 5.30
C GLU A 11 -1.79 3.99 4.79
N LEU A 12 -2.08 5.06 4.07
CA LEU A 12 -1.06 5.93 3.49
C LEU A 12 -1.46 7.37 3.69
N VAL A 13 -0.49 8.26 3.54
CA VAL A 13 -0.76 9.69 3.50
C VAL A 13 -0.22 10.21 2.18
N GLY A 14 -1.13 10.69 1.34
CA GLY A 14 -0.75 11.32 0.09
C GLY A 14 -0.61 12.80 0.28
N THR A 15 0.24 13.42 -0.49
CA THR A 15 0.43 14.86 -0.40
C THR A 15 0.39 15.48 -1.79
N SER A 16 0.00 16.75 -1.82
CA SER A 16 0.01 17.51 -3.07
C SER A 16 -0.09 18.99 -2.76
N PRO A 17 0.66 19.82 -3.44
CA PRO A 17 0.48 21.26 -3.31
C PRO A 17 -0.71 21.77 -4.10
N ASP A 18 -1.29 20.94 -4.95
CA ASP A 18 -2.32 21.37 -5.88
C ASP A 18 -3.73 21.15 -5.37
N SER A 19 -4.05 19.96 -4.91
CA SER A 19 -5.42 19.67 -4.52
C SER A 19 -5.49 18.41 -3.66
N ILE A 20 -6.61 18.27 -2.98
CA ILE A 20 -6.89 17.08 -2.21
C ILE A 20 -6.97 15.88 -3.13
N GLU A 21 -7.66 16.04 -4.25
CA GLU A 21 -7.80 14.95 -5.20
C GLU A 21 -6.45 14.49 -5.74
N ASN A 22 -5.58 15.44 -6.01
CA ASN A 22 -4.26 15.10 -6.52
C ASN A 22 -3.45 14.37 -5.45
N ALA A 23 -3.64 14.72 -4.19
CA ALA A 23 -2.97 14.02 -3.10
C ALA A 23 -3.38 12.55 -3.06
N VAL A 24 -4.68 12.29 -3.26
CA VAL A 24 -5.16 10.91 -3.29
C VAL A 24 -4.57 10.16 -4.48
N GLN A 25 -4.54 10.81 -5.64
CA GLN A 25 -3.98 10.18 -6.82
C GLN A 25 -2.50 9.86 -6.65
N ASN A 26 -1.77 10.74 -6.01
CA ASN A 26 -0.35 10.50 -5.77
C ASN A 26 -0.15 9.29 -4.87
N ALA A 27 -1.00 9.15 -3.85
CA ALA A 27 -0.91 8.00 -2.96
C ALA A 27 -1.22 6.72 -3.72
N LEU A 28 -2.25 6.75 -4.56
CA LEU A 28 -2.63 5.59 -5.34
C LEU A 28 -1.53 5.18 -6.33
N GLN A 29 -0.93 6.18 -6.96
CA GLN A 29 0.11 5.89 -7.94
C GLN A 29 1.31 5.23 -7.27
N MET A 30 1.70 5.75 -6.13
CA MET A 30 2.84 5.19 -5.41
C MET A 30 2.53 3.76 -4.95
N ALA A 31 1.33 3.54 -4.42
CA ALA A 31 0.94 2.22 -3.94
C ALA A 31 0.83 1.23 -5.11
N GLY A 32 0.36 1.71 -6.25
CA GLY A 32 0.18 0.85 -7.40
C GLY A 32 1.46 0.29 -7.96
N GLU A 33 2.58 0.86 -7.58
CA GLU A 33 3.85 0.34 -8.05
C GLU A 33 4.20 -1.00 -7.40
N SER A 34 3.63 -1.28 -6.24
CA SER A 34 3.95 -2.52 -5.55
C SER A 34 2.74 -3.32 -5.12
N ILE A 35 1.54 -2.79 -5.25
CA ILE A 35 0.34 -3.47 -4.80
C ILE A 35 -0.59 -3.68 -5.97
N ARG A 36 -1.01 -4.91 -6.16
CA ARG A 36 -1.93 -5.24 -7.23
C ARG A 36 -3.34 -5.34 -6.68
N ASN A 37 -4.31 -5.16 -7.57
CA ASN A 37 -5.71 -5.40 -7.25
C ASN A 37 -6.26 -4.46 -6.21
N ILE A 38 -5.86 -3.19 -6.29
CA ILE A 38 -6.44 -2.17 -5.42
C ILE A 38 -7.88 -1.98 -5.87
N ARG A 39 -8.82 -2.10 -4.92
CA ARG A 39 -10.23 -2.05 -5.25
C ARG A 39 -10.90 -0.74 -4.85
N TRP A 40 -10.46 -0.14 -3.75
CA TRP A 40 -11.10 1.10 -3.33
C TRP A 40 -10.13 1.92 -2.50
N VAL A 41 -10.48 3.18 -2.33
CA VAL A 41 -9.73 4.08 -1.47
C VAL A 41 -10.75 4.74 -0.54
N GLU A 42 -10.37 4.83 0.73
CA GLU A 42 -11.18 5.52 1.73
C GLU A 42 -10.36 6.70 2.22
N VAL A 43 -10.96 7.87 2.18
CA VAL A 43 -10.31 9.07 2.70
C VAL A 43 -10.80 9.25 4.12
N HIS A 44 -9.89 9.22 5.08
CA HIS A 44 -10.31 9.33 6.47
C HIS A 44 -9.72 10.55 7.17
N GLU A 45 -8.82 11.26 6.52
CA GLU A 45 -8.23 12.43 7.14
C GLU A 45 -7.79 13.38 6.05
N ILE A 46 -8.13 14.65 6.21
CA ILE A 46 -7.73 15.68 5.25
C ILE A 46 -7.20 16.83 6.06
N ARG A 47 -5.99 17.26 5.74
CA ARG A 47 -5.46 18.45 6.41
C ARG A 47 -4.52 19.16 5.48
N GLY A 48 -4.30 20.43 5.75
CA GLY A 48 -3.40 21.25 4.98
C GLY A 48 -2.26 21.71 5.85
N GLN A 49 -1.07 21.62 5.34
CA GLN A 49 0.10 22.17 6.00
C GLN A 49 0.10 23.67 5.74
N VAL A 50 0.19 24.45 6.80
CA VAL A 50 0.09 25.90 6.67
C VAL A 50 1.46 26.53 6.81
N VAL A 51 1.79 27.41 5.86
CA VAL A 51 3.01 28.20 5.89
C VAL A 51 2.60 29.63 5.55
N ASP A 52 2.95 30.57 6.42
CA ASP A 52 2.64 31.99 6.20
C ASP A 52 1.15 32.19 5.95
N ALA A 53 0.32 31.54 6.77
CA ALA A 53 -1.12 31.67 6.74
C ALA A 53 -1.75 31.19 5.42
N LYS A 54 -1.05 30.37 4.69
CA LYS A 54 -1.56 29.79 3.45
C LYS A 54 -1.30 28.30 3.46
N VAL A 55 -2.16 27.57 2.76
CA VAL A 55 -1.97 26.14 2.64
C VAL A 55 -0.80 25.89 1.69
N ASP A 56 0.24 25.28 2.22
CA ASP A 56 1.40 24.94 1.42
C ASP A 56 1.16 23.68 0.62
N HIS A 57 0.63 22.69 1.25
CA HIS A 57 0.26 21.46 0.56
C HIS A 57 -0.78 20.70 1.38
N TRP A 58 -1.49 19.83 0.71
CA TRP A 58 -2.52 19.01 1.32
C TRP A 58 -1.93 17.67 1.72
N GLN A 59 -2.37 17.17 2.86
CA GLN A 59 -2.02 15.85 3.34
C GLN A 59 -3.31 15.09 3.53
N VAL A 60 -3.47 13.99 2.81
CA VAL A 60 -4.71 13.25 2.83
C VAL A 60 -4.42 11.82 3.27
N GLY A 61 -4.99 11.45 4.40
CA GLY A 61 -4.84 10.08 4.90
C GLY A 61 -5.85 9.19 4.23
N VAL A 62 -5.38 8.13 3.61
CA VAL A 62 -6.24 7.21 2.89
C VAL A 62 -5.97 5.79 3.33
N LYS A 63 -6.99 4.98 3.22
CA LYS A 63 -6.87 3.54 3.39
C LYS A 63 -7.20 2.90 2.07
N LEU A 64 -6.33 2.03 1.62
CA LEU A 64 -6.53 1.32 0.37
C LEU A 64 -6.93 -0.10 0.67
N GLY A 65 -8.00 -0.54 0.00
CA GLY A 65 -8.43 -1.92 0.12
C GLY A 65 -8.08 -2.65 -1.15
N PHE A 66 -7.48 -3.82 -1.03
CA PHE A 66 -7.15 -4.60 -2.20
C PHE A 66 -7.45 -6.07 -1.96
N THR A 67 -7.73 -6.76 -3.05
CA THR A 67 -8.12 -8.15 -3.01
C THR A 67 -6.89 -9.04 -2.92
N LEU A 68 -6.95 -10.03 -2.06
CA LEU A 68 -5.95 -11.07 -2.04
C LEU A 68 -6.42 -12.17 -2.98
N GLU A 69 -5.63 -12.45 -3.99
CA GLU A 69 -5.96 -13.49 -4.94
C GLU A 69 -5.33 -14.80 -4.49
N ALA A 70 -5.66 -15.86 -5.21
CA ALA A 70 -5.12 -17.15 -4.85
C ALA A 70 -3.60 -17.13 -4.77
N SER A 71 -2.98 -16.45 -5.72
CA SER A 71 -1.52 -16.37 -5.72
C SER A 71 -1.00 -15.43 -4.65
N ASP A 72 -1.88 -14.58 -4.11
CA ASP A 72 -1.51 -13.63 -3.08
C ASP A 72 -2.14 -14.00 -1.75
N ALA A 73 -2.82 -15.13 -1.68
CA ALA A 73 -3.50 -15.53 -0.47
C ALA A 73 -2.49 -15.70 0.65
N PRO A 74 -2.96 -15.57 1.89
CA PRO A 74 -2.05 -15.73 3.02
C PRO A 74 -1.34 -17.05 2.96
N GLU A 75 -0.06 -17.01 3.24
CA GLU A 75 0.74 -18.20 3.26
C GLU A 75 0.41 -19.03 4.50
N THR A 76 0.67 -20.32 4.40
CA THR A 76 0.64 -21.12 5.61
C THR A 76 1.83 -20.68 6.47
N LEU A 77 1.80 -21.04 7.73
CA LEU A 77 2.91 -20.68 8.60
C LEU A 77 4.21 -21.28 8.10
N GLU A 78 4.13 -22.49 7.56
CA GLU A 78 5.31 -23.16 7.05
C GLU A 78 5.87 -22.41 5.85
N GLU A 79 5.00 -22.01 4.92
CA GLU A 79 5.44 -21.29 3.75
C GLU A 79 6.04 -19.96 4.11
N LYS A 80 5.43 -19.30 5.08
CA LYS A 80 5.93 -18.00 5.50
C LYS A 80 7.30 -18.14 6.14
N TYR A 81 7.47 -19.15 6.95
CA TYR A 81 8.75 -19.37 7.61
C TYR A 81 9.85 -19.60 6.59
N GLU A 82 9.58 -20.43 5.59
CA GLU A 82 10.57 -20.74 4.58
C GLU A 82 10.90 -19.53 3.72
N ARG A 83 9.88 -18.73 3.41
CA ARG A 83 10.12 -17.53 2.62
C ARG A 83 11.00 -16.54 3.38
N GLU A 84 10.70 -16.32 4.65
CA GLU A 84 11.46 -15.39 5.45
C GLU A 84 12.88 -15.87 5.68
N LYS A 85 13.03 -17.17 5.85
CA LYS A 85 14.35 -17.73 6.01
C LYS A 85 15.18 -17.54 4.75
N ALA A 86 14.58 -17.76 3.61
CA ALA A 86 15.28 -17.60 2.35
C ALA A 86 15.70 -16.15 2.15
N GLU A 87 14.85 -15.22 2.52
CA GLU A 87 15.18 -13.82 2.38
C GLU A 87 16.36 -13.43 3.25
N LYS A 88 16.40 -13.98 4.45
CA LYS A 88 17.49 -13.65 5.35
C LYS A 88 18.81 -14.27 4.92
N GLU A 89 18.73 -15.47 4.36
CA GLU A 89 19.94 -16.19 4.00
C GLU A 89 20.40 -15.88 2.60
N GLY A 90 19.46 -15.57 1.72
CA GLY A 90 19.80 -15.42 0.32
C GLY A 90 20.23 -14.06 -0.06
N THR A 91 19.97 -13.13 0.78
CA THR A 91 20.31 -11.83 0.37
C THR A 91 21.74 -11.63 0.33
N ARG A 92 22.33 -12.61 0.51
CA ARG A 92 23.53 -12.45 0.39
C ARG A 92 23.86 -12.98 -0.70
N ALA A 93 23.56 -13.16 -1.35
CA ALA A 93 23.71 -13.49 -2.41
C ALA A 93 22.95 -13.42 -3.29
N THR A 94 22.52 -13.42 -3.12
CA THR A 94 21.81 -13.36 -3.61
C THR A 94 21.30 -13.43 -3.98
N SER A 95 21.27 -13.56 -4.05
CA SER A 95 20.73 -13.72 -4.10
C SER A 95 20.50 -14.20 -4.39
N SER A 96 20.65 -14.70 -4.31
CA SER A 96 20.53 -15.22 -4.18
C SER A 96 20.44 -15.86 -4.17
N GLU A 97 20.61 -16.35 -3.99
CA GLU A 97 20.61 -16.90 -3.65
C GLU A 97 20.30 -17.02 -3.83
N VAL A 98 20.26 -17.22 -4.07
CA VAL A 98 20.03 -17.22 -3.97
C VAL A 98 19.98 -17.33 -4.23
#